data_b9d17eb699b7e0845e80ed2259503b0b
#
_entry.id   b9d17eb699b7e0845e80ed2259503b0b
#
_cell.length_a   1.000
_cell.length_b   1.000
_cell.length_c   1.000
_cell.angle_alpha   90.00
_cell.angle_beta   90.00
_cell.angle_gamma   90.00
#
_symmetry.space_group_name_H-M   'P 1'
#
loop_
_entity.id
_entity.type
_entity.pdbx_description
1 polymer ?
#
loop_
_entity_poly.entity_id
_entity_poly.type
_entity_poly.pdbx_seq_one_letter_code
_entity_poly.pdbx_strand_id
1 'polypeptide(L)'
;MHTYDVDLKWTSKSKGLLSSPNLQNGIEVAIPPEFPHGVSGVWSPEHLFVASLSGCLMTTFLTIAENSKLHFISFDCHAICNVDHLETTYFISEVILKPKIVIPFSEKPARVKRIVEMSKKACMISNAVNIDIRLEPEIIVDQNNGFDNIS
;
A
#
# COMPACT_ATOMS: atom_id res chain seq x y z
N MET A 1 15.40 -9.57 16.73
CA MET A 1 15.14 -9.88 15.32
C MET A 1 13.72 -10.41 15.18
N HIS A 2 12.99 -9.98 14.17
CA HIS A 2 11.65 -10.44 13.86
C HIS A 2 11.68 -11.16 12.51
N THR A 3 10.93 -12.25 12.40
CA THR A 3 10.90 -13.09 11.20
C THR A 3 9.45 -13.22 10.73
N TYR A 4 9.26 -13.12 9.43
CA TYR A 4 7.96 -13.28 8.77
C TYR A 4 8.10 -14.34 7.68
N ASP A 5 7.32 -15.41 7.79
CA ASP A 5 7.37 -16.55 6.85
C ASP A 5 6.09 -16.65 6.04
N VAL A 6 6.25 -17.03 4.80
CA VAL A 6 5.16 -17.31 3.88
C VAL A 6 5.44 -18.62 3.18
N ASP A 7 4.43 -19.48 3.13
CA ASP A 7 4.44 -20.73 2.38
C ASP A 7 3.70 -20.54 1.07
N LEU A 8 4.18 -21.14 0.00
CA LEU A 8 3.52 -21.18 -1.29
C LEU A 8 3.35 -22.62 -1.73
N LYS A 9 2.14 -22.98 -2.11
CA LYS A 9 1.82 -24.29 -2.67
C LYS A 9 1.20 -24.12 -4.06
N TRP A 10 1.81 -24.76 -5.06
CA TRP A 10 1.18 -24.85 -6.38
C TRP A 10 -0.10 -25.69 -6.29
N THR A 11 -1.19 -25.17 -6.84
CA THR A 11 -2.51 -25.83 -6.77
C THR A 11 -2.95 -26.40 -8.11
N SER A 12 -2.91 -25.60 -9.15
CA SER A 12 -3.31 -26.06 -10.50
C SER A 12 -2.89 -25.05 -11.55
N LYS A 13 -2.51 -25.53 -12.71
CA LYS A 13 -2.16 -24.68 -13.88
C LYS A 13 -1.22 -23.54 -13.49
N SER A 14 -1.67 -22.28 -13.58
CA SER A 14 -0.88 -21.07 -13.30
C SER A 14 -1.15 -20.50 -11.89
N LYS A 15 -1.75 -21.30 -10.99
CA LYS A 15 -2.20 -20.86 -9.67
C LYS A 15 -1.43 -21.50 -8.54
N GLY A 16 -1.32 -20.76 -7.46
CA GLY A 16 -0.82 -21.24 -6.19
C GLY A 16 -1.56 -20.61 -5.02
N LEU A 17 -1.36 -21.17 -3.85
CA LEU A 17 -1.94 -20.65 -2.60
C LEU A 17 -0.82 -20.19 -1.69
N LEU A 18 -0.86 -18.92 -1.33
CA LEU A 18 -0.01 -18.31 -0.32
C LEU A 18 -0.67 -18.47 1.05
N SER A 19 0.13 -18.83 2.04
CA SER A 19 -0.32 -18.93 3.42
C SER A 19 0.82 -18.55 4.37
N SER A 20 0.48 -18.34 5.62
CA SER A 20 1.47 -18.11 6.68
C SER A 20 0.99 -18.84 7.93
N PRO A 21 1.91 -19.44 8.73
CA PRO A 21 1.52 -20.20 9.91
C PRO A 21 0.66 -19.43 10.91
N ASN A 22 0.82 -18.11 10.98
CA ASN A 22 0.14 -17.27 11.96
C ASN A 22 -1.04 -16.48 11.39
N LEU A 23 -1.38 -16.68 10.12
CA LEU A 23 -2.46 -15.95 9.44
C LEU A 23 -3.59 -16.92 9.06
N GLN A 24 -4.83 -16.50 9.30
CA GLN A 24 -6.00 -17.37 9.10
C GLN A 24 -6.36 -17.57 7.62
N ASN A 25 -6.20 -16.51 6.81
CA ASN A 25 -6.67 -16.52 5.43
C ASN A 25 -5.48 -16.66 4.47
N GLY A 26 -5.58 -17.61 3.55
CA GLY A 26 -4.67 -17.74 2.43
C GLY A 26 -5.05 -16.78 1.30
N ILE A 27 -4.10 -16.56 0.40
CA ILE A 27 -4.29 -15.72 -0.80
C ILE A 27 -3.96 -16.59 -2.03
N GLU A 28 -4.93 -16.75 -2.92
CA GLU A 28 -4.68 -17.38 -4.22
C GLU A 28 -3.89 -16.39 -5.09
N VAL A 29 -2.82 -16.89 -5.71
CA VAL A 29 -1.97 -16.10 -6.59
C VAL A 29 -1.83 -16.77 -7.94
N ALA A 30 -1.82 -15.98 -9.01
CA ALA A 30 -1.69 -16.48 -10.38
C ALA A 30 -0.92 -15.52 -11.27
N ILE A 31 -0.56 -16.01 -12.45
CA ILE A 31 -0.03 -15.17 -13.52
C ILE A 31 -1.12 -14.16 -13.92
N PRO A 32 -0.81 -12.87 -14.02
CA PRO A 32 -1.82 -11.87 -14.41
C PRO A 32 -2.29 -12.08 -15.86
N PRO A 33 -3.54 -11.69 -16.19
CA PRO A 33 -4.18 -12.03 -17.47
C PRO A 33 -3.49 -11.44 -18.70
N GLU A 34 -2.67 -10.44 -18.54
CA GLU A 34 -1.91 -9.81 -19.64
C GLU A 34 -0.78 -10.69 -20.18
N PHE A 35 -0.39 -11.71 -19.42
CA PHE A 35 0.67 -12.64 -19.81
C PHE A 35 0.10 -13.99 -20.28
N PRO A 36 0.87 -14.76 -21.08
CA PRO A 36 0.44 -16.10 -21.48
C PRO A 36 0.08 -16.97 -20.27
N HIS A 37 -1.03 -17.70 -20.38
CA HIS A 37 -1.57 -18.55 -19.31
C HIS A 37 -2.08 -17.77 -18.09
N GLY A 38 -2.27 -16.44 -18.22
CA GLY A 38 -2.78 -15.60 -17.17
C GLY A 38 -4.20 -15.93 -16.77
N VAL A 39 -4.55 -15.58 -15.54
CA VAL A 39 -5.86 -15.87 -14.93
C VAL A 39 -6.48 -14.58 -14.43
N SER A 40 -7.69 -14.26 -14.91
CA SER A 40 -8.45 -13.11 -14.45
C SER A 40 -9.06 -13.35 -13.07
N GLY A 41 -9.23 -12.29 -12.29
CA GLY A 41 -9.93 -12.33 -11.01
C GLY A 41 -9.13 -12.90 -9.85
N VAL A 42 -7.83 -13.07 -10.03
CA VAL A 42 -6.93 -13.61 -9.00
C VAL A 42 -5.79 -12.63 -8.78
N TRP A 43 -5.33 -12.52 -7.54
CA TRP A 43 -4.16 -11.72 -7.21
C TRP A 43 -2.93 -12.22 -7.96
N SER A 44 -2.10 -11.30 -8.43
CA SER A 44 -0.81 -11.62 -9.03
C SER A 44 0.33 -11.20 -8.10
N PRO A 45 1.57 -11.66 -8.33
CA PRO A 45 2.73 -11.16 -7.61
C PRO A 45 2.86 -9.64 -7.67
N GLU A 46 2.53 -9.03 -8.81
CA GLU A 46 2.57 -7.58 -9.02
C GLU A 46 1.56 -6.85 -8.11
N HIS A 47 0.35 -7.39 -7.98
CA HIS A 47 -0.64 -6.88 -7.03
C HIS A 47 -0.14 -6.97 -5.58
N LEU A 48 0.43 -8.11 -5.20
CA LEU A 48 0.95 -8.32 -3.85
C LEU A 48 2.12 -7.40 -3.55
N PHE A 49 2.98 -7.15 -4.52
CA PHE A 49 4.08 -6.22 -4.40
C PHE A 49 3.58 -4.79 -4.08
N VAL A 50 2.67 -4.28 -4.89
CA VAL A 50 2.13 -2.92 -4.68
C VAL A 50 1.25 -2.84 -3.44
N ALA A 51 0.57 -3.93 -3.09
CA ALA A 51 -0.20 -4.02 -1.85
C ALA A 51 0.71 -3.88 -0.62
N SER A 52 1.89 -4.49 -0.64
CA SER A 52 2.84 -4.38 0.46
C SER A 52 3.32 -2.93 0.65
N LEU A 53 3.55 -2.20 -0.44
CA LEU A 53 3.95 -0.79 -0.40
C LEU A 53 2.85 0.10 0.16
N SER A 54 1.62 -0.06 -0.31
CA SER A 54 0.48 0.73 0.18
C SER A 54 0.14 0.41 1.64
N GLY A 55 0.18 -0.87 2.00
CA GLY A 55 -0.05 -1.30 3.38
C GLY A 55 1.00 -0.75 4.34
N CYS A 56 2.27 -0.77 3.94
CA CYS A 56 3.36 -0.22 4.75
C CYS A 56 3.22 1.30 4.91
N LEU A 57 2.84 2.01 3.86
CA LEU A 57 2.56 3.46 3.96
C LEU A 57 1.48 3.73 4.99
N MET A 58 0.37 2.98 4.96
CA MET A 58 -0.72 3.14 5.91
C MET A 58 -0.27 2.86 7.36
N THR A 59 0.35 1.72 7.60
CA THR A 59 0.75 1.34 8.97
C THR A 59 1.78 2.30 9.55
N THR A 60 2.70 2.79 8.73
CA THR A 60 3.67 3.80 9.13
C THR A 60 2.97 5.14 9.40
N PHE A 61 2.03 5.54 8.54
CA PHE A 61 1.21 6.73 8.75
C PHE A 61 0.43 6.65 10.08
N LEU A 62 -0.22 5.53 10.35
CA LEU A 62 -0.98 5.34 11.59
C LEU A 62 -0.10 5.50 12.82
N THR A 63 1.11 4.95 12.79
CA THR A 63 2.07 5.08 13.89
C THR A 63 2.51 6.53 14.11
N ILE A 64 2.88 7.23 13.03
CA ILE A 64 3.31 8.63 13.11
C ILE A 64 2.15 9.53 13.52
N ALA A 65 0.96 9.29 12.98
CA ALA A 65 -0.24 10.05 13.32
C ALA A 65 -0.58 9.94 14.82
N GLU A 66 -0.53 8.72 15.36
CA GLU A 66 -0.76 8.48 16.78
C GLU A 66 0.27 9.21 17.64
N ASN A 67 1.56 9.05 17.32
CA ASN A 67 2.64 9.71 18.06
C ASN A 67 2.58 11.23 17.99
N SER A 68 2.07 11.77 16.88
CA SER A 68 1.93 13.22 16.66
C SER A 68 0.58 13.76 17.12
N LYS A 69 -0.28 12.91 17.66
CA LYS A 69 -1.66 13.26 18.05
C LYS A 69 -2.43 13.90 16.89
N LEU A 70 -2.22 13.41 15.69
CA LEU A 70 -2.96 13.86 14.52
C LEU A 70 -4.35 13.23 14.52
N HIS A 71 -5.38 14.04 14.30
CA HIS A 71 -6.74 13.57 14.11
C HIS A 71 -7.04 13.44 12.62
N PHE A 72 -7.58 12.29 12.21
CA PHE A 72 -8.06 12.08 10.84
C PHE A 72 -9.32 11.20 10.88
N ILE A 73 -10.12 11.31 9.83
CA ILE A 73 -11.40 10.61 9.72
C ILE A 73 -11.26 9.31 8.95
N SER A 74 -10.52 9.36 7.83
CA SER A 74 -10.29 8.17 7.00
C SER A 74 -8.94 8.23 6.30
N PHE A 75 -8.44 7.06 5.97
CA PHE A 75 -7.24 6.86 5.16
C PHE A 75 -7.55 5.80 4.11
N ASP A 76 -7.47 6.17 2.85
CA ASP A 76 -7.57 5.27 1.72
C ASP A 76 -6.32 5.44 0.86
N CYS A 77 -5.91 4.41 0.17
CA CYS A 77 -4.77 4.51 -0.75
C CYS A 77 -5.06 3.74 -2.03
N HIS A 78 -5.02 4.45 -3.14
CA HIS A 78 -4.98 3.83 -4.46
C HIS A 78 -3.52 3.73 -4.90
N ALA A 79 -3.07 2.54 -5.23
CA ALA A 79 -1.69 2.28 -5.60
C ALA A 79 -1.62 1.69 -7.01
N ILE A 80 -0.71 2.22 -7.82
CA ILE A 80 -0.53 1.82 -9.23
C ILE A 80 0.89 1.29 -9.39
N CYS A 81 1.00 0.10 -9.98
CA CYS A 81 2.28 -0.49 -10.37
C CYS A 81 2.37 -0.47 -11.90
N ASN A 82 3.34 0.26 -12.43
CA ASN A 82 3.60 0.32 -13.87
C ASN A 82 4.69 -0.69 -14.23
N VAL A 83 4.37 -1.53 -15.21
CA VAL A 83 5.27 -2.54 -15.74
C VAL A 83 5.59 -2.18 -17.18
N ASP A 84 6.87 -2.02 -17.47
CA ASP A 84 7.39 -1.78 -18.79
C ASP A 84 8.20 -2.98 -19.27
N HIS A 85 8.59 -2.97 -20.54
CA HIS A 85 9.46 -3.99 -21.07
C HIS A 85 10.55 -3.37 -21.96
N LEU A 86 11.73 -3.96 -21.89
CA LEU A 86 12.83 -3.68 -22.78
C LEU A 86 13.22 -4.99 -23.46
N GLU A 87 13.07 -5.03 -24.79
CA GLU A 87 13.23 -6.27 -25.58
C GLU A 87 12.27 -7.36 -25.07
N THR A 88 12.80 -8.41 -24.45
CA THR A 88 12.01 -9.52 -23.90
C THR A 88 11.89 -9.50 -22.38
N THR A 89 12.45 -8.49 -21.71
CA THR A 89 12.48 -8.39 -20.25
C THR A 89 11.44 -7.41 -19.75
N TYR A 90 10.55 -7.88 -18.87
CA TYR A 90 9.60 -7.04 -18.16
C TYR A 90 10.19 -6.57 -16.84
N PHE A 91 9.90 -5.33 -16.47
CA PHE A 91 10.34 -4.76 -15.20
C PHE A 91 9.33 -3.75 -14.66
N ILE A 92 9.32 -3.59 -13.35
CA ILE A 92 8.50 -2.55 -12.71
C ILE A 92 9.24 -1.22 -12.88
N SER A 93 8.63 -0.30 -13.62
CA SER A 93 9.23 1.01 -13.92
C SER A 93 8.98 2.02 -12.82
N GLU A 94 7.77 2.04 -12.25
CA GLU A 94 7.43 2.91 -11.13
C GLU A 94 6.24 2.37 -10.35
N VAL A 95 6.10 2.86 -9.13
CA VAL A 95 4.88 2.72 -8.32
C VAL A 95 4.39 4.10 -7.96
N ILE A 96 3.07 4.33 -8.07
CA ILE A 96 2.43 5.57 -7.67
C ILE A 96 1.52 5.26 -6.49
N LEU A 97 1.76 5.91 -5.35
CA LEU A 97 0.93 5.79 -4.15
C LEU A 97 0.07 7.05 -4.02
N LYS A 98 -1.23 6.88 -4.03
CA LYS A 98 -2.21 7.96 -3.95
C LYS A 98 -3.03 7.85 -2.66
N PRO A 99 -2.45 8.20 -1.51
CA PRO A 99 -3.20 8.19 -0.26
C PRO A 99 -4.20 9.35 -0.24
N LYS A 100 -5.42 9.05 0.18
CA LYS A 100 -6.49 10.02 0.38
C LYS A 100 -6.85 10.04 1.84
N ILE A 101 -6.66 11.19 2.48
CA ILE A 101 -6.88 11.35 3.92
C ILE A 101 -7.92 12.42 4.13
N VAL A 102 -9.00 12.04 4.80
CA VAL A 102 -10.05 12.98 5.22
C VAL A 102 -9.76 13.40 6.65
N ILE A 103 -9.73 14.71 6.88
CA ILE A 103 -9.42 15.29 8.20
C ILE A 103 -10.54 16.22 8.64
N PRO A 104 -10.71 16.40 9.97
CA PRO A 104 -11.62 17.41 10.49
C PRO A 104 -11.09 18.81 10.21
N PHE A 105 -11.98 19.81 10.20
CA PHE A 105 -11.61 21.20 9.94
C PHE A 105 -10.64 21.79 10.98
N SER A 106 -10.53 21.16 12.14
CA SER A 106 -9.59 21.55 13.21
C SER A 106 -8.13 21.19 12.91
N GLU A 107 -7.88 20.29 11.94
CA GLU A 107 -6.54 19.90 11.51
C GLU A 107 -6.07 20.73 10.31
N LYS A 108 -4.74 20.88 10.21
CA LYS A 108 -4.12 21.65 9.12
C LYS A 108 -3.66 20.71 8.00
N PRO A 109 -4.14 20.91 6.75
CA PRO A 109 -3.74 20.08 5.62
C PRO A 109 -2.22 19.98 5.42
N ALA A 110 -1.49 21.08 5.61
CA ALA A 110 -0.04 21.10 5.46
C ALA A 110 0.67 20.18 6.46
N ARG A 111 0.16 20.08 7.68
CA ARG A 111 0.68 19.16 8.71
C ARG A 111 0.46 17.71 8.31
N VAL A 112 -0.72 17.39 7.81
CA VAL A 112 -1.07 16.05 7.36
C VAL A 112 -0.21 15.62 6.18
N LYS A 113 -0.04 16.50 5.20
CA LYS A 113 0.83 16.26 4.05
C LYS A 113 2.26 15.94 4.47
N ARG A 114 2.80 16.70 5.41
CA ARG A 114 4.14 16.47 5.94
C ARG A 114 4.25 15.10 6.62
N ILE A 115 3.23 14.69 7.37
CA ILE A 115 3.19 13.38 8.04
C ILE A 115 3.15 12.25 7.01
N VAL A 116 2.40 12.41 5.92
CA VAL A 116 2.37 11.44 4.81
C VAL A 116 3.76 11.31 4.17
N GLU A 117 4.43 12.43 3.91
CA GLU A 117 5.78 12.43 3.34
C GLU A 117 6.79 11.76 4.27
N MET A 118 6.70 12.03 5.57
CA MET A 118 7.51 11.36 6.60
C MET A 118 7.23 9.85 6.64
N SER A 119 5.98 9.46 6.47
CA SER A 119 5.56 8.06 6.45
C SER A 119 6.19 7.30 5.28
N LYS A 120 6.22 7.89 4.10
CA LYS A 120 6.91 7.31 2.94
C LYS A 120 8.40 7.13 3.21
N LYS A 121 9.07 8.13 3.78
CA LYS A 121 10.50 8.06 4.10
C LYS A 121 10.83 6.99 5.13
N ALA A 122 9.94 6.75 6.08
CA ALA A 122 10.11 5.76 7.14
C ALA A 122 9.60 4.37 6.74
N CYS A 123 8.97 4.23 5.58
CA CYS A 123 8.38 2.98 5.12
C CYS A 123 9.47 1.94 4.85
N MET A 124 9.49 0.87 5.65
CA MET A 124 10.49 -0.19 5.54
C MET A 124 10.46 -0.86 4.15
N ILE A 125 9.28 -1.14 3.62
CA ILE A 125 9.14 -1.82 2.33
C ILE A 125 9.60 -0.92 1.18
N SER A 126 9.24 0.37 1.19
CA SER A 126 9.72 1.32 0.18
C SER A 126 11.24 1.44 0.18
N ASN A 127 11.85 1.42 1.36
CA ASN A 127 13.30 1.54 1.50
C ASN A 127 14.05 0.25 1.12
N ALA A 128 13.34 -0.88 1.02
CA ALA A 128 13.92 -2.16 0.66
C ALA A 128 14.05 -2.38 -0.85
N VAL A 129 13.44 -1.54 -1.65
CA VAL A 129 13.40 -1.69 -3.11
C VAL A 129 14.05 -0.50 -3.81
N ASN A 130 14.62 -0.76 -4.99
CA ASN A 130 15.29 0.25 -5.81
C ASN A 130 14.48 0.53 -7.07
N ILE A 131 13.31 1.12 -6.87
CA ILE A 131 12.41 1.56 -7.94
C ILE A 131 11.93 2.97 -7.62
N ASP A 132 11.42 3.66 -8.64
CA ASP A 132 10.79 4.96 -8.43
C ASP A 132 9.42 4.77 -7.76
N ILE A 133 9.25 5.35 -6.57
CA ILE A 133 7.98 5.35 -5.83
C ILE A 133 7.54 6.80 -5.68
N ARG A 134 6.53 7.16 -6.46
CA ARG A 134 5.96 8.50 -6.46
C ARG A 134 4.78 8.59 -5.50
N LEU A 135 4.75 9.65 -4.70
CA LEU A 135 3.69 9.91 -3.73
C LEU A 135 2.83 11.07 -4.23
N GLU A 136 1.54 10.82 -4.40
CA GLU A 136 0.56 11.82 -4.82
C GLU A 136 -0.59 11.89 -3.80
N PRO A 137 -0.38 12.54 -2.65
CA PRO A 137 -1.38 12.59 -1.59
C PRO A 137 -2.53 13.55 -1.92
N GLU A 138 -3.73 13.19 -1.50
CA GLU A 138 -4.91 14.04 -1.51
C GLU A 138 -5.41 14.19 -0.08
N ILE A 139 -5.56 15.42 0.39
CA ILE A 139 -6.05 15.71 1.73
C ILE A 139 -7.34 16.49 1.62
N ILE A 140 -8.41 15.93 2.18
CA ILE A 140 -9.75 16.51 2.14
C ILE A 140 -10.13 16.94 3.54
N VAL A 141 -10.56 18.19 3.66
CA VAL A 141 -11.07 18.75 4.91
C VAL A 141 -12.59 18.54 4.96
N ASP A 142 -13.05 17.83 5.97
CA ASP A 142 -14.49 17.71 6.25
C ASP A 142 -14.92 18.91 7.09
N GLN A 143 -15.66 19.82 6.47
CA GLN A 143 -16.10 21.06 7.10
C GLN A 143 -17.17 20.84 8.17
N ASN A 144 -17.83 19.69 8.17
CA ASN A 144 -18.92 19.35 9.09
C ASN A 144 -18.47 18.50 10.28
N ASN A 145 -17.20 18.12 10.34
CA ASN A 145 -16.67 17.20 11.33
C ASN A 145 -15.37 17.76 11.92
N GLY A 146 -15.45 18.22 13.15
CA GLY A 146 -14.31 18.66 13.94
C GLY A 146 -14.31 17.97 15.29
N PHE A 147 -13.14 17.78 15.88
CA PHE A 147 -12.98 17.15 17.18
C PHE A 147 -12.97 18.14 18.35
N ASP A 148 -13.19 19.43 18.09
CA ASP A 148 -13.14 20.49 19.10
C ASP A 148 -14.24 20.35 20.16
N ASN A 149 -15.32 19.65 19.85
CA ASN A 149 -16.45 19.45 20.73
C ASN A 149 -16.41 18.12 21.50
N ILE A 150 -15.35 17.40 21.39
CA ILE A 150 -15.14 16.15 22.14
C ILE A 150 -14.42 16.52 23.44
N SER A 151 -15.18 16.93 24.36
CA SER A 151 -14.69 17.19 25.71
C SER A 151 -15.08 16.06 26.65
#